data_2223d8674c501122e1e78cfc04676e08
#
_entry.id   2223d8674c501122e1e78cfc04676e08
#
_cell.length_a   1.000
_cell.length_b   1.000
_cell.length_c   1.000
_cell.angle_alpha   90.00
_cell.angle_beta   90.00
_cell.angle_gamma   90.00
#
_symmetry.space_group_name_H-M   'P 1'
#
loop_
_entity.id
_entity.type
_entity.pdbx_description
1 polymer ?
#
loop_
_entity_poly.entity_id
_entity_poly.type
_entity_poly.pdbx_seq_one_letter_code
_entity_poly.pdbx_strand_id
1 'polypeptide(L)'
;NLVLEKKLDFGVAFDGDADRAVFIDDTGKVVSGSMMTTLIADYLSEKKDNLKVVYNVNVSPHALSILDSKNISLFRCKVGHSNIKAMMKELEADFGGEHSAHFYYKDNYFADSAILTLLMFMTIISERGEKVSSMIDKYNFPPSSGEINYVVEDVESSLEKIKTVFTGDFDELDGLSYFDENFWFNVRGSNTEPKLRVNIEAPSQKILDEVLEKISTTI
;
A
#
# COMPACT_ATOMS: atom_id res chain seq x y z
N ASN A 1 -15.54 15.16 1.27
CA ASN A 1 -16.30 16.37 0.84
C ASN A 1 -15.72 17.67 1.41
N LEU A 2 -15.23 17.70 2.66
CA LEU A 2 -14.72 18.93 3.29
C LEU A 2 -13.59 19.60 2.49
N VAL A 3 -12.67 18.82 1.91
CA VAL A 3 -11.56 19.33 1.08
C VAL A 3 -12.11 20.16 -0.08
N LEU A 4 -13.08 19.62 -0.81
CA LEU A 4 -13.71 20.29 -1.95
C LEU A 4 -14.52 21.52 -1.55
N GLU A 5 -15.34 21.38 -0.49
CA GLU A 5 -16.18 22.47 0.01
C GLU A 5 -15.37 23.68 0.48
N LYS A 6 -14.26 23.42 1.16
CA LYS A 6 -13.39 24.46 1.73
C LYS A 6 -12.22 24.84 0.83
N LYS A 7 -12.06 24.17 -0.31
CA LYS A 7 -10.94 24.36 -1.25
C LYS A 7 -9.59 24.23 -0.54
N LEU A 8 -9.43 23.15 0.24
CA LEU A 8 -8.21 22.88 0.98
C LEU A 8 -7.18 22.20 0.06
N ASP A 9 -5.90 22.35 0.39
CA ASP A 9 -4.81 21.72 -0.36
C ASP A 9 -4.81 20.20 -0.19
N PHE A 10 -5.26 19.70 0.96
CA PHE A 10 -5.45 18.28 1.26
C PHE A 10 -6.33 18.08 2.50
N GLY A 11 -6.68 16.82 2.76
CA GLY A 11 -7.30 16.36 4.00
C GLY A 11 -6.52 15.21 4.59
N VAL A 12 -6.63 15.00 5.90
CA VAL A 12 -6.12 13.82 6.59
C VAL A 12 -7.18 13.29 7.54
N ALA A 13 -7.31 11.96 7.59
CA ALA A 13 -8.12 11.26 8.56
C ALA A 13 -7.24 10.30 9.36
N PHE A 14 -7.34 10.37 10.68
CA PHE A 14 -6.72 9.44 11.60
C PHE A 14 -7.74 8.38 12.01
N ASP A 15 -7.29 7.18 12.31
CA ASP A 15 -8.14 6.17 12.92
C ASP A 15 -8.28 6.34 14.44
N GLY A 16 -8.86 5.35 15.13
CA GLY A 16 -9.30 5.51 16.52
C GLY A 16 -8.18 5.72 17.55
N ASP A 17 -7.00 5.18 17.32
CA ASP A 17 -5.80 5.32 18.15
C ASP A 17 -4.71 6.19 17.50
N ALA A 18 -5.01 6.72 16.31
CA ALA A 18 -4.18 7.67 15.56
C ALA A 18 -2.78 7.12 15.20
N ASP A 19 -2.67 5.83 14.92
CA ASP A 19 -1.46 5.22 14.38
C ASP A 19 -1.45 5.20 12.84
N ARG A 20 -2.63 5.33 12.19
CA ARG A 20 -2.82 5.44 10.75
C ARG A 20 -3.23 6.84 10.30
N ALA A 21 -2.69 7.26 9.17
CA ALA A 21 -3.06 8.50 8.49
C ALA A 21 -3.46 8.23 7.04
N VAL A 22 -4.73 8.45 6.72
CA VAL A 22 -5.27 8.40 5.37
C VAL A 22 -5.38 9.81 4.82
N PHE A 23 -4.76 10.06 3.67
CA PHE A 23 -4.73 11.37 3.04
C PHE A 23 -5.74 11.48 1.90
N ILE A 24 -6.26 12.67 1.69
CA ILE A 24 -7.17 13.05 0.62
C ILE A 24 -6.54 14.22 -0.13
N ASP A 25 -6.43 14.11 -1.45
CA ASP A 25 -5.87 15.15 -2.29
C ASP A 25 -6.81 16.35 -2.48
N ASP A 26 -6.34 17.40 -3.13
CA ASP A 26 -7.08 18.62 -3.45
C ASP A 26 -8.28 18.38 -4.40
N THR A 27 -8.37 17.23 -5.06
CA THR A 27 -9.52 16.81 -5.88
C THR A 27 -10.53 15.95 -5.12
N GLY A 28 -10.27 15.66 -3.83
CA GLY A 28 -11.13 14.82 -2.98
C GLY A 28 -10.90 13.32 -3.13
N LYS A 29 -9.87 12.88 -3.86
CA LYS A 29 -9.51 11.47 -3.99
C LYS A 29 -8.64 11.01 -2.81
N VAL A 30 -8.83 9.77 -2.41
CA VAL A 30 -8.01 9.14 -1.38
C VAL A 30 -6.63 8.83 -1.97
N VAL A 31 -5.58 9.24 -1.24
CA VAL A 31 -4.20 8.83 -1.50
C VAL A 31 -3.95 7.54 -0.74
N SER A 32 -3.82 6.42 -1.44
CA SER A 32 -3.65 5.10 -0.82
C SER A 32 -2.33 4.99 -0.04
N GLY A 33 -2.25 4.02 0.87
CA GLY A 33 -1.00 3.73 1.60
C GLY A 33 0.17 3.41 0.66
N SER A 34 -0.08 2.74 -0.48
CA SER A 34 0.94 2.48 -1.51
C SER A 34 1.43 3.79 -2.16
N MET A 35 0.51 4.70 -2.52
CA MET A 35 0.87 6.01 -3.08
C MET A 35 1.68 6.85 -2.08
N MET A 36 1.26 6.86 -0.81
CA MET A 36 2.00 7.56 0.24
C MET A 36 3.37 6.95 0.51
N THR A 37 3.47 5.61 0.53
CA THR A 37 4.76 4.92 0.64
C THR A 37 5.71 5.34 -0.49
N THR A 38 5.20 5.39 -1.73
CA THR A 38 5.97 5.84 -2.89
C THR A 38 6.41 7.29 -2.74
N LEU A 39 5.50 8.19 -2.42
CA LEU A 39 5.78 9.63 -2.30
C LEU A 39 6.84 9.93 -1.22
N ILE A 40 6.70 9.29 -0.05
CA ILE A 40 7.63 9.49 1.07
C ILE A 40 9.00 8.87 0.75
N ALA A 41 9.03 7.64 0.25
CA ALA A 41 10.28 6.97 -0.09
C ALA A 41 11.03 7.69 -1.22
N ASP A 42 10.31 8.17 -2.24
CA ASP A 42 10.86 9.02 -3.31
C ASP A 42 11.52 10.28 -2.75
N TYR A 43 10.78 11.03 -1.93
CA TYR A 43 11.30 12.23 -1.28
C TYR A 43 12.53 11.95 -0.40
N LEU A 44 12.49 10.88 0.40
CA LEU A 44 13.62 10.51 1.26
C LEU A 44 14.86 10.12 0.44
N SER A 45 14.68 9.49 -0.73
CA SER A 45 15.78 9.12 -1.62
C SER A 45 16.52 10.33 -2.21
N GLU A 46 15.84 11.48 -2.32
CA GLU A 46 16.47 12.76 -2.71
C GLU A 46 17.37 13.34 -1.60
N LYS A 47 17.17 12.93 -0.36
CA LYS A 47 17.88 13.44 0.83
C LYS A 47 18.90 12.47 1.38
N LYS A 48 18.83 11.18 1.00
CA LYS A 48 19.67 10.11 1.55
C LYS A 48 20.03 9.08 0.49
N ASP A 49 21.32 8.83 0.32
CA ASP A 49 21.82 7.74 -0.49
C ASP A 49 21.58 6.37 0.17
N ASN A 50 21.38 5.32 -0.66
CA ASN A 50 21.19 3.95 -0.21
C ASN A 50 20.02 3.80 0.80
N LEU A 51 18.92 4.49 0.55
CA LEU A 51 17.72 4.40 1.38
C LEU A 51 17.21 2.96 1.43
N LYS A 52 16.92 2.48 2.64
CA LYS A 52 16.32 1.15 2.87
C LYS A 52 14.85 1.32 3.26
N VAL A 53 13.98 0.66 2.51
CA VAL A 53 12.53 0.72 2.73
C VAL A 53 11.97 -0.68 2.93
N VAL A 54 11.25 -0.89 4.02
CA VAL A 54 10.48 -2.12 4.28
C VAL A 54 9.02 -1.91 3.89
N TYR A 55 8.42 -2.90 3.24
CA TYR A 55 7.02 -2.84 2.83
C TYR A 55 6.33 -4.20 2.98
N ASN A 56 5.01 -4.20 3.15
CA ASN A 56 4.25 -5.45 3.21
C ASN A 56 3.77 -5.91 1.82
N VAL A 57 3.34 -7.19 1.76
CA VAL A 57 2.88 -7.84 0.50
C VAL A 57 1.76 -7.10 -0.23
N ASN A 58 1.02 -6.21 0.45
CA ASN A 58 -0.10 -5.47 -0.14
C ASN A 58 0.29 -4.13 -0.77
N VAL A 59 1.56 -3.71 -0.62
CA VAL A 59 2.03 -2.51 -1.31
C VAL A 59 2.10 -2.79 -2.81
N SER A 60 1.57 -1.86 -3.57
CA SER A 60 1.46 -1.90 -5.03
C SER A 60 2.77 -2.31 -5.72
N PRO A 61 2.78 -3.33 -6.60
CA PRO A 61 3.94 -3.63 -7.44
C PRO A 61 4.35 -2.46 -8.32
N HIS A 62 3.38 -1.66 -8.78
CA HIS A 62 3.66 -0.44 -9.52
C HIS A 62 4.46 0.57 -8.69
N ALA A 63 4.07 0.77 -7.41
CA ALA A 63 4.84 1.58 -6.46
C ALA A 63 6.29 1.11 -6.35
N LEU A 64 6.48 -0.19 -6.22
CA LEU A 64 7.81 -0.80 -6.09
C LEU A 64 8.66 -0.61 -7.34
N SER A 65 8.09 -0.74 -8.54
CA SER A 65 8.81 -0.50 -9.80
C SER A 65 9.31 0.95 -9.94
N ILE A 66 8.56 1.92 -9.42
CA ILE A 66 8.98 3.32 -9.36
C ILE A 66 10.19 3.48 -8.43
N LEU A 67 10.11 2.90 -7.23
CA LEU A 67 11.15 3.02 -6.22
C LEU A 67 12.44 2.27 -6.59
N ASP A 68 12.33 1.12 -7.23
CA ASP A 68 13.48 0.33 -7.70
C ASP A 68 14.36 1.12 -8.67
N SER A 69 13.74 1.95 -9.51
CA SER A 69 14.46 2.83 -10.43
C SER A 69 15.30 3.93 -9.75
N LYS A 70 15.17 4.13 -8.44
CA LYS A 70 15.76 5.25 -7.67
C LYS A 70 16.89 4.84 -6.73
N ASN A 71 17.49 3.66 -6.91
CA ASN A 71 18.55 3.15 -6.04
C ASN A 71 18.11 3.01 -4.56
N ILE A 72 16.87 2.62 -4.35
CA ILE A 72 16.29 2.33 -3.03
C ILE A 72 16.34 0.83 -2.79
N SER A 73 16.88 0.41 -1.66
CA SER A 73 16.86 -1.00 -1.26
C SER A 73 15.48 -1.36 -0.68
N LEU A 74 14.75 -2.24 -1.37
CA LEU A 74 13.37 -2.61 -1.04
C LEU A 74 13.33 -3.99 -0.37
N PHE A 75 12.67 -4.10 0.78
CA PHE A 75 12.55 -5.34 1.56
C PHE A 75 11.10 -5.66 1.86
N ARG A 76 10.65 -6.82 1.40
CA ARG A 76 9.26 -7.28 1.50
C ARG A 76 9.02 -8.13 2.74
N CYS A 77 7.93 -7.89 3.46
CA CYS A 77 7.53 -8.70 4.62
C CYS A 77 6.03 -9.06 4.59
N LYS A 78 5.63 -9.88 5.56
CA LYS A 78 4.21 -10.16 5.85
C LYS A 78 3.51 -8.91 6.36
N VAL A 79 2.18 -8.87 6.19
CA VAL A 79 1.34 -7.83 6.77
C VAL A 79 1.41 -7.89 8.31
N GLY A 80 1.41 -6.72 8.91
CA GLY A 80 1.35 -6.53 10.36
C GLY A 80 2.53 -5.74 10.91
N HIS A 81 2.20 -4.84 11.82
CA HIS A 81 3.14 -3.89 12.42
C HIS A 81 4.35 -4.56 13.10
N SER A 82 4.17 -5.74 13.70
CA SER A 82 5.27 -6.50 14.30
C SER A 82 6.28 -7.00 13.28
N ASN A 83 5.82 -7.45 12.11
CA ASN A 83 6.66 -7.94 11.02
C ASN A 83 7.51 -6.82 10.42
N ILE A 84 6.89 -5.68 10.12
CA ILE A 84 7.61 -4.50 9.60
C ILE A 84 8.63 -4.01 10.63
N LYS A 85 8.23 -3.79 11.89
CA LYS A 85 9.14 -3.31 12.95
C LYS A 85 10.33 -4.24 13.18
N ALA A 86 10.09 -5.56 13.16
CA ALA A 86 11.17 -6.54 13.31
C ALA A 86 12.17 -6.45 12.15
N MET A 87 11.68 -6.47 10.90
CA MET A 87 12.52 -6.38 9.71
C MET A 87 13.26 -5.04 9.61
N MET A 88 12.58 -3.93 9.93
CA MET A 88 13.24 -2.61 9.98
C MET A 88 14.38 -2.56 10.97
N LYS A 89 14.22 -3.15 12.15
CA LYS A 89 15.29 -3.24 13.17
C LYS A 89 16.45 -4.11 12.72
N GLU A 90 16.17 -5.27 12.15
CA GLU A 90 17.19 -6.19 11.65
C GLU A 90 18.04 -5.58 10.54
N LEU A 91 17.40 -4.88 9.60
CA LEU A 91 18.04 -4.28 8.44
C LEU A 91 18.56 -2.86 8.69
N GLU A 92 18.29 -2.27 9.85
CA GLU A 92 18.52 -0.86 10.10
C GLU A 92 17.84 0.02 9.01
N ALA A 93 16.61 -0.36 8.60
CA ALA A 93 15.90 0.30 7.53
C ALA A 93 15.38 1.69 7.96
N ASP A 94 15.36 2.62 7.02
CA ASP A 94 15.08 4.03 7.28
C ASP A 94 13.59 4.32 7.39
N PHE A 95 12.81 3.65 6.53
CA PHE A 95 11.39 3.88 6.39
C PHE A 95 10.66 2.56 6.17
N GLY A 96 9.42 2.49 6.65
CA GLY A 96 8.50 1.39 6.41
C GLY A 96 7.14 1.91 5.98
N GLY A 97 6.48 1.23 5.03
CA GLY A 97 5.16 1.61 4.58
C GLY A 97 4.24 0.42 4.36
N GLU A 98 2.96 0.59 4.72
CA GLU A 98 1.91 -0.39 4.48
C GLU A 98 0.79 0.19 3.62
N HIS A 99 0.15 -0.68 2.85
CA HIS A 99 -1.08 -0.30 2.13
C HIS A 99 -2.19 0.18 3.07
N SER A 100 -2.20 -0.31 4.30
CA SER A 100 -3.13 0.04 5.38
C SER A 100 -2.92 1.43 6.00
N ALA A 101 -1.98 2.22 5.47
CA ALA A 101 -1.63 3.57 5.92
C ALA A 101 -0.93 3.66 7.28
N HIS A 102 -0.19 2.61 7.68
CA HIS A 102 0.83 2.71 8.72
C HIS A 102 2.17 3.07 8.07
N PHE A 103 2.90 3.99 8.70
CA PHE A 103 4.19 4.44 8.21
C PHE A 103 5.18 4.50 9.37
N TYR A 104 6.33 3.86 9.20
CA TYR A 104 7.32 3.57 10.24
C TYR A 104 8.62 4.34 9.94
N TYR A 105 9.25 4.87 10.97
CA TYR A 105 10.45 5.69 10.82
C TYR A 105 11.57 5.19 11.75
N LYS A 106 12.79 5.03 11.20
CA LYS A 106 13.96 4.67 11.99
C LYS A 106 14.19 5.65 13.14
N ASP A 107 14.08 6.93 12.85
CA ASP A 107 14.30 8.01 13.82
C ASP A 107 13.20 8.07 14.92
N ASN A 108 12.09 7.36 14.70
CA ASN A 108 11.05 7.12 15.71
C ASN A 108 11.17 5.72 16.32
N TYR A 109 12.37 5.23 16.52
CA TYR A 109 12.62 3.89 17.10
C TYR A 109 11.94 2.75 16.32
N PHE A 110 11.82 2.89 14.99
CA PHE A 110 11.12 1.97 14.09
C PHE A 110 9.61 1.86 14.37
N ALA A 111 9.05 2.79 15.12
CA ALA A 111 7.61 2.83 15.39
C ALA A 111 6.88 3.58 14.27
N ASP A 112 5.62 3.19 14.09
CA ASP A 112 4.65 3.91 13.29
C ASP A 112 4.25 5.23 13.97
N SER A 113 3.91 6.21 13.15
CA SER A 113 3.39 7.49 13.62
C SER A 113 2.64 8.23 12.53
N ALA A 114 1.33 8.32 12.68
CA ALA A 114 0.49 9.11 11.78
C ALA A 114 0.83 10.61 11.86
N ILE A 115 1.21 11.10 13.02
CA ILE A 115 1.60 12.53 13.19
C ILE A 115 2.92 12.84 12.47
N LEU A 116 3.94 11.99 12.59
CA LEU A 116 5.18 12.17 11.84
C LEU A 116 4.92 12.07 10.33
N THR A 117 4.03 11.19 9.91
CA THR A 117 3.64 11.06 8.50
C THR A 117 2.95 12.33 8.00
N LEU A 118 2.05 12.93 8.80
CA LEU A 118 1.44 14.22 8.47
C LEU A 118 2.49 15.32 8.33
N LEU A 119 3.43 15.42 9.28
CA LEU A 119 4.50 16.43 9.24
C LEU A 119 5.43 16.22 8.03
N MET A 120 5.78 14.97 7.71
CA MET A 120 6.55 14.62 6.52
C MET A 120 5.80 15.02 5.26
N PHE A 121 4.52 14.69 5.15
CA PHE A 121 3.68 15.05 4.01
C PHE A 121 3.57 16.57 3.83
N MET A 122 3.35 17.33 4.91
CA MET A 122 3.34 18.79 4.87
C MET A 122 4.68 19.37 4.41
N THR A 123 5.80 18.76 4.83
CA THR A 123 7.13 19.15 4.38
C THR A 123 7.29 18.93 2.87
N ILE A 124 6.88 17.76 2.36
CA ILE A 124 6.93 17.44 0.93
C ILE A 124 6.12 18.46 0.11
N ILE A 125 4.88 18.75 0.52
CA ILE A 125 4.04 19.72 -0.17
C ILE A 125 4.70 21.10 -0.18
N SER A 126 5.21 21.53 0.97
CA SER A 126 5.84 22.85 1.14
C SER A 126 7.10 23.00 0.28
N GLU A 127 7.95 21.99 0.20
CA GLU A 127 9.19 22.02 -0.59
C GLU A 127 8.91 21.88 -2.09
N ARG A 128 7.97 21.04 -2.49
CA ARG A 128 7.63 20.83 -3.91
C ARG A 128 6.79 21.97 -4.49
N GLY A 129 6.00 22.65 -3.67
CA GLY A 129 5.14 23.78 -4.09
C GLY A 129 4.08 23.39 -5.13
N GLU A 130 3.69 22.12 -5.15
CA GLU A 130 2.73 21.55 -6.11
C GLU A 130 1.47 21.06 -5.40
N LYS A 131 0.37 20.95 -6.17
CA LYS A 131 -0.85 20.31 -5.68
C LYS A 131 -0.63 18.83 -5.43
N VAL A 132 -1.29 18.30 -4.39
CA VAL A 132 -1.18 16.88 -4.02
C VAL A 132 -1.59 15.98 -5.17
N SER A 133 -2.72 16.25 -5.83
CA SER A 133 -3.16 15.50 -7.01
C SER A 133 -2.09 15.46 -8.10
N SER A 134 -1.47 16.61 -8.41
CA SER A 134 -0.42 16.69 -9.43
C SER A 134 0.84 15.90 -9.07
N MET A 135 1.21 15.85 -7.78
CA MET A 135 2.35 15.03 -7.33
C MET A 135 2.06 13.53 -7.49
N ILE A 136 0.85 13.10 -7.12
CA ILE A 136 0.45 11.68 -7.21
C ILE A 136 0.25 11.25 -8.67
N ASP A 137 -0.34 12.10 -9.51
CA ASP A 137 -0.60 11.80 -10.92
C ASP A 137 0.71 11.54 -11.71
N LYS A 138 1.84 12.12 -11.30
CA LYS A 138 3.16 11.83 -11.90
C LYS A 138 3.58 10.36 -11.82
N TYR A 139 3.11 9.66 -10.81
CA TYR A 139 3.41 8.23 -10.62
C TYR A 139 2.53 7.32 -11.46
N ASN A 140 1.45 7.84 -12.07
CA ASN A 140 0.54 7.12 -12.97
C ASN A 140 0.06 5.77 -12.42
N PHE A 141 -0.41 5.75 -11.17
CA PHE A 141 -0.91 4.53 -10.53
C PHE A 141 -2.08 3.91 -11.30
N PRO A 142 -2.05 2.60 -11.51
CA PRO A 142 -3.16 1.90 -12.16
C PRO A 142 -4.40 1.85 -11.26
N PRO A 143 -5.58 1.56 -11.82
CA PRO A 143 -6.77 1.23 -11.06
C PRO A 143 -6.49 0.15 -10.02
N SER A 144 -7.01 0.36 -8.81
CA SER A 144 -6.90 -0.57 -7.68
C SER A 144 -8.26 -0.81 -7.04
N SER A 145 -8.52 -2.04 -6.61
CA SER A 145 -9.75 -2.39 -5.88
C SER A 145 -9.80 -1.83 -4.46
N GLY A 146 -8.65 -1.42 -3.91
CA GLY A 146 -8.49 -1.34 -2.47
C GLY A 146 -8.66 -2.71 -1.81
N GLU A 147 -8.73 -2.75 -0.48
CA GLU A 147 -8.95 -4.01 0.25
C GLU A 147 -10.45 -4.37 0.27
N ILE A 148 -10.83 -5.47 -0.38
CA ILE A 148 -12.19 -6.02 -0.37
C ILE A 148 -12.21 -7.22 0.56
N ASN A 149 -13.27 -7.31 1.40
CA ASN A 149 -13.41 -8.37 2.39
C ASN A 149 -14.55 -9.32 2.01
N TYR A 150 -14.26 -10.62 1.94
CA TYR A 150 -15.24 -11.69 1.72
C TYR A 150 -15.36 -12.56 2.98
N VAL A 151 -16.58 -12.79 3.45
CA VAL A 151 -16.85 -13.77 4.49
C VAL A 151 -16.84 -15.15 3.85
N VAL A 152 -16.02 -16.06 4.36
CA VAL A 152 -15.87 -17.43 3.84
C VAL A 152 -16.03 -18.44 4.99
N GLU A 153 -16.47 -19.66 4.64
CA GLU A 153 -16.58 -20.74 5.62
C GLU A 153 -15.21 -21.30 6.01
N ASP A 154 -14.31 -21.43 5.04
CA ASP A 154 -12.95 -21.95 5.21
C ASP A 154 -11.97 -21.18 4.34
N VAL A 155 -11.01 -20.53 5.01
CA VAL A 155 -9.99 -19.69 4.37
C VAL A 155 -9.05 -20.53 3.50
N GLU A 156 -8.55 -21.67 4.02
CA GLU A 156 -7.58 -22.50 3.29
C GLU A 156 -8.21 -23.12 2.07
N SER A 157 -9.43 -23.68 2.19
CA SER A 157 -10.19 -24.22 1.07
C SER A 157 -10.41 -23.17 -0.02
N SER A 158 -10.74 -21.93 0.36
CA SER A 158 -10.95 -20.84 -0.59
C SER A 158 -9.65 -20.44 -1.31
N LEU A 159 -8.52 -20.39 -0.60
CA LEU A 159 -7.21 -20.13 -1.22
C LEU A 159 -6.83 -21.23 -2.22
N GLU A 160 -7.03 -22.52 -1.87
CA GLU A 160 -6.76 -23.63 -2.80
C GLU A 160 -7.66 -23.57 -4.06
N LYS A 161 -8.93 -23.20 -3.92
CA LYS A 161 -9.80 -23.00 -5.08
C LYS A 161 -9.26 -21.89 -6.00
N ILE A 162 -8.77 -20.76 -5.44
CA ILE A 162 -8.18 -19.68 -6.23
C ILE A 162 -6.98 -20.19 -7.03
N LYS A 163 -6.11 -21.01 -6.45
CA LYS A 163 -4.97 -21.63 -7.16
C LYS A 163 -5.41 -22.48 -8.38
N THR A 164 -6.62 -23.04 -8.38
CA THR A 164 -7.11 -23.85 -9.51
C THR A 164 -7.57 -23.03 -10.70
N VAL A 165 -7.97 -21.77 -10.50
CA VAL A 165 -8.53 -20.92 -11.55
C VAL A 165 -7.55 -19.92 -12.15
N PHE A 166 -6.42 -19.69 -11.49
CA PHE A 166 -5.32 -18.90 -12.03
C PHE A 166 -4.12 -19.81 -12.28
N THR A 167 -3.58 -19.78 -13.49
CA THR A 167 -2.46 -20.63 -13.91
C THR A 167 -1.16 -19.85 -13.83
N GLY A 168 -0.22 -20.32 -13.02
CA GLY A 168 1.10 -19.70 -12.83
C GLY A 168 1.63 -19.91 -11.42
N ASP A 169 2.75 -19.25 -11.12
CA ASP A 169 3.38 -19.33 -9.82
C ASP A 169 2.76 -18.33 -8.85
N PHE A 170 2.54 -18.78 -7.63
CA PHE A 170 2.08 -17.93 -6.53
C PHE A 170 3.24 -17.67 -5.55
N ASP A 171 3.33 -16.44 -5.09
CA ASP A 171 4.13 -16.10 -3.92
C ASP A 171 3.24 -16.28 -2.68
N GLU A 172 3.65 -17.18 -1.78
CA GLU A 172 2.90 -17.56 -0.57
C GLU A 172 3.50 -16.95 0.71
N LEU A 173 4.21 -15.82 0.60
CA LEU A 173 4.78 -15.16 1.77
C LEU A 173 3.71 -14.78 2.81
N ASP A 174 2.55 -14.25 2.34
CA ASP A 174 1.40 -13.93 3.20
C ASP A 174 0.11 -14.05 2.37
N GLY A 175 -0.58 -15.17 2.48
CA GLY A 175 -1.64 -15.58 1.57
C GLY A 175 -1.10 -15.90 0.18
N LEU A 176 -1.87 -15.59 -0.85
CA LEU A 176 -1.52 -15.82 -2.25
C LEU A 176 -1.32 -14.48 -2.95
N SER A 177 -0.09 -14.17 -3.33
CA SER A 177 0.18 -13.08 -4.28
C SER A 177 0.39 -13.69 -5.67
N TYR A 178 -0.31 -13.16 -6.66
CA TYR A 178 -0.23 -13.57 -8.05
C TYR A 178 0.16 -12.41 -8.93
N PHE A 179 1.12 -12.62 -9.81
CA PHE A 179 1.65 -11.60 -10.72
C PHE A 179 1.47 -12.07 -12.15
N ASP A 180 0.67 -11.34 -12.90
CA ASP A 180 0.47 -11.52 -14.34
C ASP A 180 0.99 -10.29 -15.09
N GLU A 181 1.15 -10.38 -16.41
CA GLU A 181 1.57 -9.22 -17.24
C GLU A 181 0.54 -8.08 -17.20
N ASN A 182 -0.74 -8.40 -16.95
CA ASN A 182 -1.85 -7.47 -17.02
C ASN A 182 -2.49 -7.14 -15.67
N PHE A 183 -2.17 -7.87 -14.61
CA PHE A 183 -2.74 -7.60 -13.29
C PHE A 183 -1.93 -8.25 -12.18
N TRP A 184 -2.15 -7.76 -10.99
CA TRP A 184 -1.66 -8.35 -9.76
C TRP A 184 -2.79 -8.46 -8.76
N PHE A 185 -2.76 -9.49 -7.94
CA PHE A 185 -3.59 -9.55 -6.74
C PHE A 185 -2.85 -10.19 -5.56
N ASN A 186 -3.30 -9.85 -4.35
CA ASN A 186 -3.04 -10.59 -3.13
C ASN A 186 -4.37 -10.99 -2.50
N VAL A 187 -4.49 -12.26 -2.13
CA VAL A 187 -5.62 -12.81 -1.37
C VAL A 187 -5.07 -13.47 -0.12
N ARG A 188 -5.51 -13.03 1.04
CA ARG A 188 -5.06 -13.58 2.32
C ARG A 188 -6.18 -13.71 3.34
N GLY A 189 -6.01 -14.61 4.29
CA GLY A 189 -6.90 -14.70 5.44
C GLY A 189 -6.75 -13.49 6.37
N SER A 190 -7.84 -13.10 7.02
CA SER A 190 -7.78 -12.21 8.16
C SER A 190 -7.26 -12.97 9.38
N ASN A 191 -6.39 -12.33 10.19
CA ASN A 191 -5.86 -12.95 11.42
C ASN A 191 -6.90 -13.02 12.56
N THR A 192 -7.99 -12.28 12.44
CA THR A 192 -8.96 -12.10 13.54
C THR A 192 -10.38 -12.54 13.20
N GLU A 193 -10.70 -12.75 11.95
CA GLU A 193 -12.06 -13.05 11.47
C GLU A 193 -12.03 -14.08 10.35
N PRO A 194 -13.10 -14.90 10.16
CA PRO A 194 -13.20 -15.83 9.04
C PRO A 194 -13.50 -15.06 7.73
N LYS A 195 -12.53 -14.33 7.25
CA LYS A 195 -12.62 -13.48 6.05
C LYS A 195 -11.39 -13.62 5.19
N LEU A 196 -11.58 -13.56 3.90
CA LEU A 196 -10.54 -13.29 2.91
C LEU A 196 -10.48 -11.79 2.63
N ARG A 197 -9.28 -11.28 2.53
CA ARG A 197 -8.96 -9.91 2.11
C ARG A 197 -8.32 -9.96 0.75
N VAL A 198 -8.89 -9.23 -0.19
CA VAL A 198 -8.49 -9.22 -1.59
C VAL A 198 -8.05 -7.82 -1.98
N ASN A 199 -6.86 -7.71 -2.56
CA ASN A 199 -6.34 -6.48 -3.18
C ASN A 199 -5.96 -6.80 -4.62
N ILE A 200 -6.41 -5.98 -5.58
CA ILE A 200 -6.16 -6.16 -7.01
C ILE A 200 -5.68 -4.83 -7.60
N GLU A 201 -4.70 -4.90 -8.50
CA GLU A 201 -4.35 -3.80 -9.40
C GLU A 201 -4.31 -4.30 -10.84
N ALA A 202 -4.79 -3.47 -11.77
CA ALA A 202 -4.82 -3.78 -13.19
C ALA A 202 -4.72 -2.49 -14.03
N PRO A 203 -4.24 -2.56 -15.29
CA PRO A 203 -4.05 -1.38 -16.15
C PRO A 203 -5.36 -0.69 -16.54
N SER A 204 -6.51 -1.35 -16.36
CA SER A 204 -7.82 -0.76 -16.61
C SER A 204 -8.86 -1.27 -15.63
N GLN A 205 -9.90 -0.47 -15.40
CA GLN A 205 -11.03 -0.85 -14.54
C GLN A 205 -11.71 -2.12 -15.06
N LYS A 206 -11.82 -2.30 -16.38
CA LYS A 206 -12.41 -3.49 -16.97
C LYS A 206 -11.67 -4.78 -16.56
N ILE A 207 -10.35 -4.81 -16.68
CA ILE A 207 -9.54 -5.98 -16.30
C ILE A 207 -9.64 -6.21 -14.79
N LEU A 208 -9.62 -5.14 -13.98
CA LEU A 208 -9.79 -5.24 -12.53
C LEU A 208 -11.11 -5.90 -12.18
N ASP A 209 -12.21 -5.46 -12.79
CA ASP A 209 -13.56 -5.99 -12.55
C ASP A 209 -13.66 -7.48 -12.98
N GLU A 210 -13.06 -7.86 -14.12
CA GLU A 210 -13.00 -9.25 -14.60
C GLU A 210 -12.25 -10.17 -13.62
N VAL A 211 -11.09 -9.71 -13.09
CA VAL A 211 -10.31 -10.46 -12.10
C VAL A 211 -11.08 -10.58 -10.77
N LEU A 212 -11.71 -9.48 -10.34
CA LEU A 212 -12.52 -9.45 -9.12
C LEU A 212 -13.71 -10.41 -9.22
N GLU A 213 -14.44 -10.41 -10.34
CA GLU A 213 -15.55 -11.34 -10.60
C GLU A 213 -15.06 -12.79 -10.55
N LYS A 214 -13.93 -13.09 -11.20
CA LYS A 214 -13.34 -14.43 -11.21
C LYS A 214 -12.98 -14.90 -9.80
N ILE A 215 -12.39 -14.04 -8.96
CA ILE A 215 -12.10 -14.37 -7.56
C ILE A 215 -13.40 -14.57 -6.78
N SER A 216 -14.35 -13.63 -6.86
CA SER A 216 -15.58 -13.64 -6.06
C SER A 216 -16.49 -14.83 -6.37
N THR A 217 -16.47 -15.36 -7.60
CA THR A 217 -17.25 -16.54 -8.00
C THR A 217 -16.56 -17.86 -7.64
N THR A 218 -15.29 -17.82 -7.24
CA THR A 218 -14.49 -19.01 -6.89
C THR A 218 -14.53 -19.33 -5.40
N ILE A 219 -14.71 -18.32 -4.55
CA ILE A 219 -14.63 -18.40 -3.07
C ILE A 219 -15.96 -18.74 -2.41
#